data_11647990a67958afa7eb850810ea26b7
#
_entry.id   11647990a67958afa7eb850810ea26b7
#
_cell.length_a   1.000
_cell.length_b   1.000
_cell.length_c   1.000
_cell.angle_alpha   90.00
_cell.angle_beta   90.00
_cell.angle_gamma   90.00
#
_symmetry.space_group_name_H-M   'P 1'
#
loop_
_entity.id
_entity.type
_entity.pdbx_description
1 polymer ?
#
loop_
_entity_poly.entity_id
_entity_poly.type
_entity_poly.pdbx_seq_one_letter_code
_entity_poly.pdbx_strand_id
1 'polypeptide(L)'
;MIISLFVPFLAFSLLASAAANEFDIQSNYAKTEYKIAMRDGVKLYAAVYAPRGYTATLPILLTRTPYSASPYGPENYPKHLGPLGFAEEKFIFVVEDVRGRFMSEGDFVDVRPIKDVLDGPKDVDESTDTYDTIDWLVKNVPGNNGKVGIIGTSYGGYYATSALIRSHPALVAASPQAPMADLYRGDDAYHNGAFFLVANFSFYTGFVKQKNPVSTSEAPPFDYGTDDAYKFYLAMGPLADSDRLYLLNRNPYWTDMYRHTTEDSFWKVRNLLPHIKNVTPAVLVVGGWYDAEDLSGTLKTYQAIRRQSPTTVCRLIMGPWSHGGWNYGKGDKLGDIAFGNDTAEVLRDSEIHFFKQYLKDAPPVDQPPAFMFETGANEWKISEQWPPARTPQKLYLRAGGKLSFKSPAQEPDFDEYVSDPANPVPYMPHSPQDMVKEYMTADQHFVSNRKDVISYSTEPLTEDLTIAGPISPNLFVSTSGSDSDFDVKLIDAYPTDSQDPLAGYQQLVRGEPFRGKFRNSFTKPEAFTPGKVEEIRFDMPDVYHCFKKGHRIMLQVQSSWFPLTDRNPQTFTDIPNAKPSDFVPATEKIYHSSRTPSSIEFGVEPTALPNHETVTSR
;
A
#
# COMPACT_ATOMS: atom_id res chain seq x y z
N MET A 1 33.82 36.96 -62.69
CA MET A 1 32.59 36.26 -62.39
C MET A 1 32.67 35.86 -60.92
N ILE A 2 32.10 36.77 -60.07
CA ILE A 2 32.22 36.66 -58.60
C ILE A 2 30.87 36.08 -58.14
N ILE A 3 30.92 34.90 -57.51
CA ILE A 3 29.74 34.22 -56.93
C ILE A 3 29.74 34.59 -55.44
N SER A 4 28.73 35.40 -55.06
CA SER A 4 28.44 35.73 -53.66
C SER A 4 27.67 34.61 -53.01
N LEU A 5 28.22 33.99 -51.96
CA LEU A 5 27.51 33.09 -51.06
C LEU A 5 26.74 33.89 -49.98
N PHE A 6 25.42 33.77 -50.00
CA PHE A 6 24.55 34.20 -48.91
C PHE A 6 24.48 33.10 -47.85
N VAL A 7 24.92 33.43 -46.64
CA VAL A 7 24.70 32.59 -45.44
C VAL A 7 23.49 33.16 -44.68
N PRO A 8 22.44 32.41 -44.42
CA PRO A 8 21.35 32.92 -43.55
C PRO A 8 21.74 32.75 -42.07
N PHE A 9 21.72 33.86 -41.36
CA PHE A 9 21.77 33.92 -39.91
C PHE A 9 20.47 33.31 -39.35
N LEU A 10 20.56 32.12 -38.74
CA LEU A 10 19.50 31.59 -37.87
C LEU A 10 19.59 32.29 -36.50
N ALA A 11 18.63 33.16 -36.22
CA ALA A 11 18.45 33.70 -34.88
C ALA A 11 17.88 32.60 -33.96
N PHE A 12 18.71 32.08 -33.08
CA PHE A 12 18.26 31.25 -31.95
C PHE A 12 17.56 32.20 -30.95
N SER A 13 16.23 32.18 -30.89
CA SER A 13 15.48 32.73 -29.79
C SER A 13 15.65 31.80 -28.57
N LEU A 14 16.48 32.22 -27.61
CA LEU A 14 16.49 31.67 -26.27
C LEU A 14 15.12 31.99 -25.62
N LEU A 15 14.22 30.99 -25.66
CA LEU A 15 13.12 30.94 -24.73
C LEU A 15 13.70 30.69 -23.34
N ALA A 16 13.88 31.75 -22.56
CA ALA A 16 14.11 31.64 -21.14
C ALA A 16 12.85 31.00 -20.55
N SER A 17 12.96 29.71 -20.18
CA SER A 17 12.00 29.06 -19.29
C SER A 17 11.98 29.88 -18.01
N ALA A 18 10.93 30.63 -17.77
CA ALA A 18 10.68 31.24 -16.48
C ALA A 18 10.53 30.07 -15.50
N ALA A 19 11.54 29.84 -14.65
CA ALA A 19 11.39 29.01 -13.48
C ALA A 19 10.20 29.58 -12.69
N ALA A 20 9.13 28.81 -12.55
CA ALA A 20 8.04 29.16 -11.68
C ALA A 20 8.67 29.44 -10.30
N ASN A 21 8.48 30.64 -9.77
CA ASN A 21 8.95 30.97 -8.44
C ASN A 21 8.33 29.96 -7.47
N GLU A 22 9.14 29.11 -6.86
CA GLU A 22 8.72 28.19 -5.82
C GLU A 22 8.07 29.00 -4.70
N PHE A 23 6.90 28.57 -4.22
CA PHE A 23 6.15 29.29 -3.18
C PHE A 23 6.95 29.30 -1.88
N ASP A 24 7.43 30.48 -1.47
CA ASP A 24 8.26 30.65 -0.27
C ASP A 24 7.42 30.58 1.01
N ILE A 25 7.53 29.49 1.72
CA ILE A 25 6.79 29.25 2.97
C ILE A 25 7.15 30.29 4.03
N GLN A 26 8.43 30.61 4.22
CA GLN A 26 8.88 31.53 5.27
C GLN A 26 8.32 32.95 5.08
N SER A 27 8.24 33.44 3.86
CA SER A 27 7.67 34.75 3.55
C SER A 27 6.15 34.77 3.73
N ASN A 28 5.45 33.66 3.49
CA ASN A 28 3.99 33.60 3.49
C ASN A 28 3.37 33.11 4.79
N TYR A 29 4.13 32.40 5.65
CA TYR A 29 3.64 31.80 6.88
C TYR A 29 4.45 32.22 8.10
N ALA A 30 3.76 32.35 9.25
CA ALA A 30 4.39 32.48 10.56
C ALA A 30 4.39 31.15 11.25
N LYS A 31 5.55 30.68 11.74
CA LYS A 31 5.68 29.46 12.50
C LYS A 31 5.61 29.73 14.00
N THR A 32 4.86 28.91 14.72
CA THR A 32 4.81 28.86 16.19
C THR A 32 4.86 27.41 16.66
N GLU A 33 5.66 27.13 17.66
CA GLU A 33 5.80 25.77 18.21
C GLU A 33 5.12 25.67 19.58
N TYR A 34 4.38 24.58 19.78
CA TYR A 34 3.61 24.34 20.99
C TYR A 34 3.94 22.99 21.62
N LYS A 35 3.69 22.89 22.93
CA LYS A 35 3.64 21.63 23.68
C LYS A 35 2.22 21.46 24.20
N ILE A 36 1.47 20.60 23.55
CA ILE A 36 0.04 20.37 23.80
C ILE A 36 -0.09 19.28 24.85
N ALA A 37 -0.72 19.60 25.97
CA ALA A 37 -0.95 18.63 27.05
C ALA A 37 -2.13 17.71 26.70
N MET A 38 -1.90 16.41 26.70
CA MET A 38 -2.90 15.38 26.56
C MET A 38 -3.62 15.15 27.91
N ARG A 39 -4.72 14.41 27.90
CA ARG A 39 -5.57 14.13 29.09
C ARG A 39 -4.85 13.45 30.25
N ASP A 40 -3.75 12.73 29.98
CA ASP A 40 -2.88 12.09 30.96
C ASP A 40 -1.72 12.98 31.45
N GLY A 41 -1.58 14.17 30.88
CA GLY A 41 -0.56 15.17 31.20
C GLY A 41 0.71 15.08 30.35
N VAL A 42 0.86 14.07 29.50
CA VAL A 42 1.95 13.99 28.51
C VAL A 42 1.81 15.12 27.50
N LYS A 43 2.94 15.71 27.08
CA LYS A 43 2.93 16.85 26.15
C LYS A 43 3.42 16.45 24.77
N LEU A 44 2.60 16.65 23.75
CA LEU A 44 2.96 16.45 22.35
C LEU A 44 3.45 17.74 21.73
N TYR A 45 4.44 17.64 20.84
CA TYR A 45 4.99 18.77 20.09
C TYR A 45 4.19 18.99 18.83
N ALA A 46 3.81 20.24 18.58
CA ALA A 46 3.15 20.65 17.34
C ALA A 46 3.77 21.93 16.79
N ALA A 47 4.13 21.92 15.51
CA ALA A 47 4.49 23.10 14.74
C ALA A 47 3.25 23.62 14.00
N VAL A 48 2.89 24.87 14.27
CA VAL A 48 1.74 25.56 13.67
C VAL A 48 2.24 26.62 12.70
N TYR A 49 1.78 26.58 11.48
CA TYR A 49 2.10 27.52 10.41
C TYR A 49 0.82 28.28 10.02
N ALA A 50 0.74 29.57 10.39
CA ALA A 50 -0.39 30.42 10.08
C ALA A 50 -0.04 31.45 8.97
N PRO A 51 -0.92 31.65 7.95
CA PRO A 51 -0.66 32.62 6.89
C PRO A 51 -0.43 34.05 7.42
N ARG A 52 0.64 34.71 6.97
CA ARG A 52 0.96 36.10 7.34
C ARG A 52 -0.01 37.08 6.70
N GLY A 53 -0.34 38.15 7.42
CA GLY A 53 -1.16 39.24 6.90
C GLY A 53 -2.61 38.89 6.60
N TYR A 54 -3.10 37.75 7.04
CA TYR A 54 -4.47 37.29 6.83
C TYR A 54 -5.36 37.70 8.02
N THR A 55 -6.48 38.35 7.76
CA THR A 55 -7.39 38.88 8.80
C THR A 55 -8.66 38.01 8.97
N ALA A 56 -9.02 37.21 7.97
CA ALA A 56 -10.13 36.27 8.08
C ALA A 56 -9.74 35.03 8.91
N THR A 57 -10.72 34.40 9.52
CA THR A 57 -10.51 33.10 10.19
C THR A 57 -10.32 31.97 9.17
N LEU A 58 -9.39 31.06 9.46
CA LEU A 58 -8.96 30.00 8.55
C LEU A 58 -9.13 28.61 9.19
N PRO A 59 -9.40 27.59 8.41
CA PRO A 59 -9.44 26.22 8.92
C PRO A 59 -8.04 25.68 9.20
N ILE A 60 -7.98 24.73 10.12
CA ILE A 60 -6.77 23.97 10.45
C ILE A 60 -6.71 22.73 9.57
N LEU A 61 -5.52 22.43 9.02
CA LEU A 61 -5.18 21.16 8.39
C LEU A 61 -4.07 20.48 9.19
N LEU A 62 -4.42 19.38 9.85
CA LEU A 62 -3.57 18.64 10.77
C LEU A 62 -2.91 17.44 10.07
N THR A 63 -1.62 17.28 10.30
CA THR A 63 -0.87 16.05 10.00
C THR A 63 -0.23 15.54 11.29
N ARG A 64 -0.42 14.28 11.64
CA ARG A 64 0.26 13.60 12.74
C ARG A 64 1.27 12.61 12.17
N THR A 65 2.49 12.58 12.71
CA THR A 65 3.58 11.81 12.12
C THR A 65 4.49 11.17 13.17
N PRO A 66 4.96 9.93 12.95
CA PRO A 66 6.00 9.32 13.75
C PRO A 66 7.40 9.58 13.15
N TYR A 67 7.48 10.27 12.00
CA TYR A 67 8.69 10.44 11.19
C TYR A 67 9.40 11.78 11.40
N SER A 68 8.90 12.66 12.22
CA SER A 68 9.42 13.99 12.56
C SER A 68 8.59 15.13 12.00
N ALA A 69 8.20 16.06 12.87
CA ALA A 69 7.61 17.34 12.50
C ALA A 69 8.69 18.41 12.20
N SER A 70 9.89 17.98 11.85
CA SER A 70 11.00 18.88 11.48
C SER A 70 10.64 19.76 10.25
N PRO A 71 11.37 20.89 10.08
CA PRO A 71 12.49 21.37 10.85
C PRO A 71 12.06 22.02 12.17
N TYR A 72 12.78 21.75 13.26
CA TYR A 72 12.52 22.32 14.58
C TYR A 72 13.16 23.69 14.73
N GLY A 73 12.57 24.53 15.60
CA GLY A 73 12.98 25.90 15.85
C GLY A 73 12.13 26.92 15.07
N PRO A 74 11.80 28.07 15.70
CA PRO A 74 10.82 29.02 15.16
C PRO A 74 11.22 29.67 13.83
N GLU A 75 12.53 29.72 13.53
CA GLU A 75 13.06 30.30 12.30
C GLU A 75 13.33 29.28 11.19
N ASN A 76 13.08 27.99 11.44
CA ASN A 76 13.32 26.94 10.48
C ASN A 76 12.00 26.52 9.80
N TYR A 77 11.96 26.54 8.48
CA TYR A 77 10.76 26.29 7.69
C TYR A 77 10.95 25.09 6.75
N PRO A 78 9.92 24.25 6.55
CA PRO A 78 9.96 23.20 5.54
C PRO A 78 9.85 23.80 4.13
N LYS A 79 10.21 23.02 3.14
CA LYS A 79 10.03 23.42 1.74
C LYS A 79 8.55 23.44 1.32
N HIS A 80 7.74 22.56 1.90
CA HIS A 80 6.33 22.42 1.58
C HIS A 80 5.49 22.33 2.87
N LEU A 81 4.24 22.76 2.81
CA LEU A 81 3.22 22.60 3.84
C LEU A 81 2.01 21.86 3.27
N GLY A 82 1.74 20.66 3.79
CA GLY A 82 0.75 19.76 3.23
C GLY A 82 1.18 19.19 1.86
N PRO A 83 0.27 18.56 1.11
CA PRO A 83 0.51 18.17 -0.28
C PRO A 83 0.85 19.37 -1.16
N LEU A 84 1.46 19.12 -2.32
CA LEU A 84 1.85 20.15 -3.27
C LEU A 84 0.65 21.01 -3.66
N GLY A 85 0.79 22.35 -3.66
CA GLY A 85 -0.28 23.31 -3.97
C GLY A 85 -1.15 23.73 -2.77
N PHE A 86 -1.09 23.02 -1.66
CA PHE A 86 -1.94 23.35 -0.50
C PHE A 86 -1.53 24.62 0.24
N ALA A 87 -0.25 24.98 0.23
CA ALA A 87 0.21 26.20 0.89
C ALA A 87 -0.42 27.47 0.30
N GLU A 88 -0.65 27.50 -1.02
CA GLU A 88 -1.30 28.60 -1.73
C GLU A 88 -2.76 28.78 -1.31
N GLU A 89 -3.38 27.72 -0.84
CA GLU A 89 -4.78 27.68 -0.42
C GLU A 89 -5.05 28.31 0.96
N LYS A 90 -4.02 28.74 1.68
CA LYS A 90 -4.18 29.47 2.95
C LYS A 90 -4.94 28.69 4.03
N PHE A 91 -4.45 27.51 4.41
CA PHE A 91 -4.82 26.81 5.64
C PHE A 91 -3.89 27.21 6.79
N ILE A 92 -4.32 27.01 8.02
CA ILE A 92 -3.41 26.91 9.17
C ILE A 92 -2.92 25.45 9.20
N PHE A 93 -1.65 25.23 8.84
CA PHE A 93 -1.07 23.89 8.87
C PHE A 93 -0.56 23.57 10.26
N VAL A 94 -0.81 22.34 10.71
CA VAL A 94 -0.28 21.82 11.96
C VAL A 94 0.39 20.48 11.67
N VAL A 95 1.65 20.35 12.08
CA VAL A 95 2.38 19.07 12.02
C VAL A 95 2.75 18.69 13.44
N GLU A 96 2.28 17.52 13.88
CA GLU A 96 2.47 17.02 15.24
C GLU A 96 3.35 15.77 15.25
N ASP A 97 4.41 15.79 16.09
CA ASP A 97 5.10 14.57 16.48
C ASP A 97 4.18 13.74 17.39
N VAL A 98 3.92 12.49 17.02
CA VAL A 98 3.10 11.61 17.86
C VAL A 98 3.79 11.25 19.16
N ARG A 99 3.03 10.79 20.13
CA ARG A 99 3.49 10.39 21.47
C ARG A 99 4.75 9.52 21.42
N GLY A 100 5.80 9.95 22.18
CA GLY A 100 7.06 9.23 22.31
C GLY A 100 7.97 9.26 21.08
N ARG A 101 7.67 10.14 20.12
CA ARG A 101 8.54 10.36 18.94
C ARG A 101 9.09 11.79 18.97
N PHE A 102 10.36 11.93 18.57
CA PHE A 102 11.08 13.19 18.39
C PHE A 102 10.87 14.19 19.54
N MET A 103 10.20 15.29 19.30
CA MET A 103 10.02 16.34 20.32
C MET A 103 8.80 16.10 21.22
N SER A 104 8.05 15.04 21.05
CA SER A 104 6.93 14.66 21.92
C SER A 104 7.36 13.78 23.09
N GLU A 105 6.71 14.00 24.24
CA GLU A 105 6.90 13.21 25.46
C GLU A 105 6.13 11.88 25.40
N GLY A 106 6.33 11.05 26.41
CA GLY A 106 5.63 9.77 26.59
C GLY A 106 6.32 8.60 25.91
N ASP A 107 5.63 7.46 25.88
CA ASP A 107 6.14 6.23 25.30
C ASP A 107 5.50 5.98 23.92
N PHE A 108 6.36 5.79 22.91
CA PHE A 108 5.92 5.33 21.60
C PHE A 108 5.57 3.84 21.66
N VAL A 109 4.41 3.51 21.13
CA VAL A 109 3.95 2.14 20.93
C VAL A 109 3.58 2.00 19.46
N ASP A 110 4.29 1.14 18.74
CA ASP A 110 4.00 0.87 17.34
C ASP A 110 2.57 0.37 17.17
N VAL A 111 1.86 1.00 16.22
CA VAL A 111 0.45 0.69 15.95
C VAL A 111 -0.32 0.45 17.25
N ARG A 112 -0.32 1.49 18.08
CA ARG A 112 -0.93 1.43 19.42
C ARG A 112 -2.34 0.85 19.37
N PRO A 113 -2.64 -0.19 20.19
CA PRO A 113 -3.99 -0.76 20.24
C PRO A 113 -5.06 0.29 20.52
N ILE A 114 -6.16 0.22 19.77
CA ILE A 114 -7.35 1.01 20.04
C ILE A 114 -8.17 0.32 21.15
N LYS A 115 -8.60 1.09 22.12
CA LYS A 115 -9.43 0.62 23.20
C LYS A 115 -10.91 0.67 22.82
N ASP A 116 -11.63 -0.44 22.96
CA ASP A 116 -13.08 -0.47 22.74
C ASP A 116 -13.82 0.43 23.74
N VAL A 117 -13.41 0.37 25.00
CA VAL A 117 -13.92 1.16 26.10
C VAL A 117 -12.75 1.82 26.82
N LEU A 118 -12.89 3.10 27.09
CA LEU A 118 -11.93 3.82 27.93
C LEU A 118 -12.26 3.53 29.41
N ASP A 119 -11.28 3.00 30.14
CA ASP A 119 -11.44 2.65 31.56
C ASP A 119 -11.52 3.88 32.48
N GLY A 120 -11.07 5.03 31.97
CA GLY A 120 -11.09 6.29 32.71
C GLY A 120 -10.73 7.51 31.88
N PRO A 121 -10.87 8.72 32.46
CA PRO A 121 -10.65 9.98 31.75
C PRO A 121 -9.20 10.23 31.32
N LYS A 122 -8.25 9.45 31.83
CA LYS A 122 -6.81 9.53 31.49
C LYS A 122 -6.36 8.44 30.54
N ASP A 123 -7.28 7.58 30.10
CA ASP A 123 -6.93 6.55 29.11
C ASP A 123 -6.56 7.16 27.77
N VAL A 124 -5.50 6.61 27.19
CA VAL A 124 -4.95 7.10 25.93
C VAL A 124 -4.84 6.00 24.89
N ASP A 125 -5.19 6.36 23.68
CA ASP A 125 -4.89 5.70 22.41
C ASP A 125 -4.73 6.78 21.32
N GLU A 126 -4.49 6.40 20.08
CA GLU A 126 -4.26 7.38 19.01
C GLU A 126 -5.48 8.25 18.72
N SER A 127 -6.70 7.72 18.92
CA SER A 127 -7.92 8.51 18.73
C SER A 127 -8.08 9.58 19.81
N THR A 128 -7.70 9.26 21.05
CA THR A 128 -7.81 10.20 22.17
C THR A 128 -6.74 11.29 22.11
N ASP A 129 -5.51 10.95 21.71
CA ASP A 129 -4.46 11.95 21.50
C ASP A 129 -4.86 12.93 20.38
N THR A 130 -5.41 12.42 19.27
CA THR A 130 -5.94 13.29 18.20
C THR A 130 -7.08 14.18 18.68
N TYR A 131 -8.00 13.62 19.49
CA TYR A 131 -9.11 14.39 20.07
C TYR A 131 -8.58 15.55 20.92
N ASP A 132 -7.65 15.28 21.85
CA ASP A 132 -7.08 16.27 22.75
C ASP A 132 -6.29 17.35 22.00
N THR A 133 -5.54 16.95 20.97
CA THR A 133 -4.83 17.89 20.10
C THR A 133 -5.80 18.84 19.39
N ILE A 134 -6.87 18.31 18.77
CA ILE A 134 -7.87 19.13 18.07
C ILE A 134 -8.58 20.07 19.05
N ASP A 135 -8.99 19.57 20.22
CA ASP A 135 -9.65 20.38 21.27
C ASP A 135 -8.77 21.56 21.70
N TRP A 136 -7.46 21.31 21.89
CA TRP A 136 -6.51 22.35 22.24
C TRP A 136 -6.31 23.36 21.09
N LEU A 137 -6.14 22.87 19.85
CA LEU A 137 -5.88 23.73 18.68
C LEU A 137 -7.02 24.73 18.44
N VAL A 138 -8.29 24.27 18.45
CA VAL A 138 -9.42 25.17 18.21
C VAL A 138 -9.61 26.22 19.30
N LYS A 139 -9.16 25.94 20.53
CA LYS A 139 -9.23 26.88 21.66
C LYS A 139 -8.08 27.86 21.72
N ASN A 140 -6.88 27.49 21.22
CA ASN A 140 -5.66 28.23 21.52
C ASN A 140 -4.95 28.80 20.29
N VAL A 141 -5.16 28.30 19.08
CA VAL A 141 -4.54 28.84 17.86
C VAL A 141 -5.33 30.06 17.39
N PRO A 142 -4.75 31.27 17.37
CA PRO A 142 -5.47 32.45 16.94
C PRO A 142 -5.87 32.40 15.46
N GLY A 143 -7.01 32.99 15.12
CA GLY A 143 -7.46 33.13 13.73
C GLY A 143 -7.99 31.81 13.11
N ASN A 144 -8.20 30.74 13.89
CA ASN A 144 -8.88 29.55 13.37
C ASN A 144 -10.40 29.77 13.28
N ASN A 145 -11.06 29.07 12.36
CA ASN A 145 -12.52 29.14 12.16
C ASN A 145 -13.31 28.04 12.90
N GLY A 146 -12.63 27.24 13.76
CA GLY A 146 -13.23 26.13 14.49
C GLY A 146 -13.38 24.84 13.68
N LYS A 147 -12.95 24.81 12.41
CA LYS A 147 -12.99 23.60 11.56
C LYS A 147 -11.58 23.04 11.39
N VAL A 148 -11.48 21.70 11.53
CA VAL A 148 -10.24 20.95 11.38
C VAL A 148 -10.41 19.89 10.31
N GLY A 149 -9.42 19.80 9.42
CA GLY A 149 -9.18 18.65 8.56
C GLY A 149 -7.96 17.87 9.03
N ILE A 150 -7.92 16.57 8.75
CA ILE A 150 -6.73 15.73 8.97
C ILE A 150 -6.36 15.02 7.67
N ILE A 151 -5.05 14.95 7.40
CA ILE A 151 -4.49 14.30 6.22
C ILE A 151 -3.22 13.56 6.60
N GLY A 152 -3.00 12.40 6.00
CA GLY A 152 -1.77 11.64 6.20
C GLY A 152 -1.69 10.40 5.33
N THR A 153 -0.46 10.02 4.95
CA THR A 153 -0.15 8.86 4.11
C THR A 153 0.57 7.81 4.95
N SER A 154 0.33 6.51 4.69
CA SER A 154 1.02 5.40 5.35
C SER A 154 0.74 5.40 6.86
N TYR A 155 1.74 5.42 7.71
CA TYR A 155 1.55 5.62 9.15
C TYR A 155 0.78 6.92 9.47
N GLY A 156 0.97 7.99 8.68
CA GLY A 156 0.13 9.20 8.75
C GLY A 156 -1.33 8.91 8.40
N GLY A 157 -1.57 8.00 7.46
CA GLY A 157 -2.89 7.49 7.10
C GLY A 157 -3.54 6.67 8.22
N TYR A 158 -2.76 5.86 8.94
CA TYR A 158 -3.20 5.20 10.17
C TYR A 158 -3.67 6.21 11.22
N TYR A 159 -2.92 7.31 11.46
CA TYR A 159 -3.37 8.35 12.40
C TYR A 159 -4.61 9.10 11.90
N ALA A 160 -4.71 9.38 10.60
CA ALA A 160 -5.91 9.98 10.03
C ALA A 160 -7.13 9.06 10.14
N THR A 161 -6.95 7.73 9.98
CA THR A 161 -8.00 6.73 10.20
C THR A 161 -8.37 6.63 11.69
N SER A 162 -7.38 6.64 12.59
CA SER A 162 -7.61 6.62 14.04
C SER A 162 -8.41 7.83 14.52
N ALA A 163 -8.24 8.99 13.87
CA ALA A 163 -8.99 10.21 14.15
C ALA A 163 -10.49 10.09 13.87
N LEU A 164 -10.91 9.14 13.01
CA LEU A 164 -12.32 8.85 12.72
C LEU A 164 -13.01 8.12 13.88
N ILE A 165 -12.22 7.50 14.76
CA ILE A 165 -12.71 6.76 15.92
C ILE A 165 -12.93 7.77 17.06
N ARG A 166 -14.17 7.93 17.53
CA ARG A 166 -14.52 8.94 18.55
C ARG A 166 -14.09 10.36 18.13
N SER A 167 -14.35 10.73 16.86
CA SER A 167 -13.90 11.99 16.28
C SER A 167 -14.34 13.23 17.08
N HIS A 168 -13.44 14.21 17.18
CA HIS A 168 -13.76 15.51 17.77
C HIS A 168 -14.79 16.25 16.92
N PRO A 169 -15.78 16.98 17.50
CA PRO A 169 -16.81 17.70 16.72
C PRO A 169 -16.27 18.72 15.73
N ALA A 170 -15.10 19.30 15.97
CA ALA A 170 -14.44 20.21 15.04
C ALA A 170 -13.76 19.50 13.86
N LEU A 171 -13.56 18.18 13.90
CA LEU A 171 -13.03 17.41 12.78
C LEU A 171 -14.15 17.21 11.76
N VAL A 172 -14.11 17.92 10.64
CA VAL A 172 -15.16 17.92 9.62
C VAL A 172 -14.74 17.26 8.31
N ALA A 173 -13.43 17.04 8.09
CA ALA A 173 -12.90 16.39 6.91
C ALA A 173 -11.66 15.54 7.27
N ALA A 174 -11.50 14.38 6.61
CA ALA A 174 -10.33 13.52 6.79
C ALA A 174 -9.92 12.88 5.45
N SER A 175 -8.61 12.82 5.19
CA SER A 175 -8.06 12.09 4.04
C SER A 175 -7.02 11.08 4.53
N PRO A 176 -7.45 9.86 4.95
CA PRO A 176 -6.53 8.74 5.15
C PRO A 176 -6.06 8.21 3.79
N GLN A 177 -4.74 8.22 3.59
CA GLN A 177 -4.11 7.81 2.34
C GLN A 177 -3.19 6.63 2.60
N ALA A 178 -3.32 5.57 1.79
CA ALA A 178 -2.62 4.31 2.04
C ALA A 178 -2.55 3.98 3.55
N PRO A 179 -3.68 3.94 4.26
CA PRO A 179 -3.67 3.73 5.70
C PRO A 179 -3.44 2.26 6.03
N MET A 180 -2.51 1.95 6.93
CA MET A 180 -2.47 0.68 7.63
C MET A 180 -3.79 0.49 8.39
N ALA A 181 -4.45 -0.65 8.24
CA ALA A 181 -5.70 -0.93 8.93
C ALA A 181 -5.71 -2.31 9.60
N ASP A 182 -5.18 -3.35 8.93
CA ASP A 182 -5.07 -4.71 9.42
C ASP A 182 -3.71 -5.31 9.01
N LEU A 183 -2.70 -5.15 9.87
CA LEU A 183 -1.33 -5.55 9.56
C LEU A 183 -1.13 -7.06 9.39
N TYR A 184 -2.06 -7.88 9.86
CA TYR A 184 -1.98 -9.33 9.68
C TYR A 184 -2.67 -9.82 8.39
N ARG A 185 -3.58 -9.03 7.84
CA ARG A 185 -4.42 -9.41 6.71
C ARG A 185 -4.17 -8.60 5.46
N GLY A 186 -2.89 -8.45 5.08
CA GLY A 186 -2.49 -7.90 3.79
C GLY A 186 -2.05 -6.44 3.80
N ASP A 187 -1.78 -5.87 5.01
CA ASP A 187 -0.99 -4.67 5.15
C ASP A 187 0.43 -5.06 5.62
N ASP A 188 1.28 -4.14 5.94
CA ASP A 188 2.73 -4.21 6.15
C ASP A 188 3.33 -5.53 6.66
N ALA A 189 2.69 -6.24 7.62
CA ALA A 189 3.39 -7.29 8.35
C ALA A 189 3.21 -8.68 7.74
N TYR A 190 1.97 -9.09 7.47
CA TYR A 190 1.67 -10.44 6.98
C TYR A 190 0.69 -10.43 5.81
N HIS A 191 1.02 -11.21 4.80
CA HIS A 191 0.17 -11.50 3.66
C HIS A 191 -0.21 -12.98 3.67
N ASN A 192 -1.48 -13.28 3.94
CA ASN A 192 -2.01 -14.65 4.03
C ASN A 192 -1.11 -15.61 4.83
N GLY A 193 -0.55 -15.12 5.95
CA GLY A 193 0.31 -15.88 6.88
C GLY A 193 1.79 -15.94 6.51
N ALA A 194 2.22 -15.40 5.37
CA ALA A 194 3.61 -15.19 5.02
C ALA A 194 4.09 -13.83 5.56
N PHE A 195 5.25 -13.79 6.21
CA PHE A 195 5.81 -12.57 6.75
C PHE A 195 6.50 -11.74 5.67
N PHE A 196 6.16 -10.47 5.57
CA PHE A 196 6.73 -9.53 4.59
C PHE A 196 8.12 -9.08 5.04
N LEU A 197 9.15 -9.82 4.60
CA LEU A 197 10.47 -9.75 5.22
C LEU A 197 11.25 -8.49 4.84
N VAL A 198 11.52 -8.26 3.55
CA VAL A 198 12.42 -7.17 3.12
C VAL A 198 11.89 -5.80 3.51
N ALA A 199 10.59 -5.55 3.31
CA ALA A 199 9.96 -4.28 3.66
C ALA A 199 10.07 -3.99 5.17
N ASN A 200 9.66 -4.95 6.00
CA ASN A 200 9.70 -4.77 7.45
C ASN A 200 11.13 -4.64 7.98
N PHE A 201 12.06 -5.49 7.54
CA PHE A 201 13.42 -5.41 8.04
C PHE A 201 14.06 -4.06 7.69
N SER A 202 14.00 -3.64 6.42
CA SER A 202 14.57 -2.36 6.01
C SER A 202 13.95 -1.18 6.77
N PHE A 203 12.62 -1.17 6.93
CA PHE A 203 11.94 -0.14 7.71
C PHE A 203 12.43 -0.10 9.16
N TYR A 204 12.46 -1.24 9.86
CA TYR A 204 12.82 -1.29 11.28
C TYR A 204 14.31 -1.16 11.55
N THR A 205 15.20 -1.21 10.55
CA THR A 205 16.60 -0.80 10.72
C THR A 205 16.73 0.69 11.00
N GLY A 206 15.87 1.53 10.42
CA GLY A 206 15.84 2.99 10.60
C GLY A 206 14.80 3.46 11.63
N PHE A 207 13.68 2.76 11.75
CA PHE A 207 12.57 3.13 12.63
C PHE A 207 12.73 2.54 14.03
N VAL A 208 13.74 3.01 14.76
CA VAL A 208 14.06 2.51 16.09
C VAL A 208 13.36 3.31 17.19
N LYS A 209 13.03 2.65 18.31
CA LYS A 209 12.49 3.31 19.50
C LYS A 209 13.53 4.28 20.05
N GLN A 210 13.15 5.54 20.23
CA GLN A 210 14.02 6.54 20.84
C GLN A 210 14.25 6.22 22.31
N LYS A 211 15.53 6.27 22.77
CA LYS A 211 15.89 6.01 24.16
C LYS A 211 15.54 7.15 25.10
N ASN A 212 15.62 8.38 24.61
CA ASN A 212 15.28 9.59 25.35
C ASN A 212 14.06 10.23 24.69
N PRO A 213 12.99 10.49 25.44
CA PRO A 213 11.93 11.35 24.94
C PRO A 213 12.52 12.73 24.65
N VAL A 214 12.06 13.36 23.59
CA VAL A 214 12.50 14.68 23.14
C VAL A 214 13.92 14.67 22.53
N SER A 215 14.01 14.16 21.30
CA SER A 215 15.26 14.13 20.53
C SER A 215 14.98 14.49 19.06
N THR A 216 15.93 15.17 18.43
CA THR A 216 15.93 15.42 16.99
C THR A 216 16.79 14.41 16.22
N SER A 217 17.37 13.43 16.91
CA SER A 217 18.30 12.47 16.31
C SER A 217 17.56 11.38 15.53
N GLU A 218 18.04 11.12 14.34
CA GLU A 218 17.66 9.96 13.52
C GLU A 218 18.65 8.81 13.73
N ALA A 219 18.22 7.59 13.43
CA ALA A 219 19.11 6.44 13.43
C ALA A 219 20.08 6.50 12.24
N PRO A 220 21.35 6.10 12.41
CA PRO A 220 22.23 5.98 11.24
C PRO A 220 21.73 4.86 10.30
N PRO A 221 21.99 4.96 8.99
CA PRO A 221 21.68 3.91 8.04
C PRO A 221 22.26 2.55 8.48
N PHE A 222 21.51 1.49 8.23
CA PHE A 222 21.96 0.13 8.49
C PHE A 222 22.95 -0.32 7.40
N ASP A 223 24.08 -0.93 7.81
CA ASP A 223 25.05 -1.50 6.87
C ASP A 223 24.76 -2.99 6.65
N TYR A 224 24.26 -3.33 5.45
CA TYR A 224 23.99 -4.71 5.04
C TYR A 224 25.26 -5.49 4.69
N GLY A 225 26.41 -4.81 4.50
CA GLY A 225 27.66 -5.42 4.07
C GLY A 225 27.62 -5.95 2.62
N THR A 226 26.56 -5.76 1.88
CA THR A 226 26.37 -6.19 0.47
C THR A 226 25.26 -5.35 -0.19
N ASP A 227 25.35 -5.18 -1.51
CA ASP A 227 24.30 -4.56 -2.34
C ASP A 227 23.22 -5.57 -2.78
N ASP A 228 23.39 -6.86 -2.45
CA ASP A 228 22.49 -7.95 -2.83
C ASP A 228 21.70 -8.43 -1.61
N ALA A 229 20.49 -7.91 -1.45
CA ALA A 229 19.60 -8.27 -0.35
C ALA A 229 19.23 -9.76 -0.36
N TYR A 230 19.10 -10.39 -1.53
CA TYR A 230 18.82 -11.81 -1.62
C TYR A 230 19.88 -12.63 -0.85
N LYS A 231 21.16 -12.33 -1.04
CA LYS A 231 22.26 -13.00 -0.33
C LYS A 231 22.25 -12.68 1.17
N PHE A 232 22.01 -11.41 1.52
CA PHE A 232 21.93 -11.00 2.92
C PHE A 232 20.85 -11.78 3.67
N TYR A 233 19.61 -11.77 3.16
CA TYR A 233 18.50 -12.45 3.82
C TYR A 233 18.62 -13.97 3.79
N LEU A 234 19.23 -14.54 2.73
CA LEU A 234 19.50 -15.99 2.67
C LEU A 234 20.49 -16.42 3.76
N ALA A 235 21.47 -15.56 4.07
CA ALA A 235 22.48 -15.79 5.11
C ALA A 235 22.05 -15.36 6.51
N MET A 236 20.94 -14.66 6.68
CA MET A 236 20.50 -14.05 7.95
C MET A 236 20.33 -15.07 9.08
N GLY A 237 19.97 -16.31 8.74
CA GLY A 237 19.63 -17.34 9.72
C GLY A 237 18.19 -17.21 10.25
N PRO A 238 17.89 -17.75 11.44
CA PRO A 238 16.57 -17.64 12.05
C PRO A 238 16.18 -16.19 12.32
N LEU A 239 14.95 -15.80 11.95
CA LEU A 239 14.42 -14.45 12.22
C LEU A 239 14.43 -14.11 13.72
N ALA A 240 14.26 -15.11 14.58
CA ALA A 240 14.31 -14.95 16.02
C ALA A 240 15.65 -14.39 16.55
N ASP A 241 16.75 -14.57 15.80
CA ASP A 241 18.06 -14.02 16.14
C ASP A 241 18.31 -12.63 15.55
N SER A 242 17.50 -12.18 14.60
CA SER A 242 17.76 -10.97 13.80
C SER A 242 17.79 -9.68 14.63
N ASP A 243 16.91 -9.53 15.63
CA ASP A 243 16.92 -8.36 16.51
C ASP A 243 18.23 -8.26 17.31
N ARG A 244 18.70 -9.37 17.86
CA ARG A 244 19.95 -9.43 18.60
C ARG A 244 21.18 -9.20 17.71
N LEU A 245 21.20 -9.81 16.51
CA LEU A 245 22.36 -9.78 15.62
C LEU A 245 22.48 -8.45 14.84
N TYR A 246 21.38 -7.92 14.38
CA TYR A 246 21.34 -6.79 13.45
C TYR A 246 20.73 -5.53 14.06
N LEU A 247 19.63 -5.63 14.81
CA LEU A 247 18.95 -4.47 15.39
C LEU A 247 19.37 -4.18 16.85
N LEU A 248 20.27 -4.98 17.42
CA LEU A 248 20.88 -4.78 18.74
C LEU A 248 19.87 -4.65 19.88
N ASN A 249 18.75 -5.38 19.80
CA ASN A 249 17.62 -5.36 20.74
C ASN A 249 17.02 -3.94 20.92
N ARG A 250 17.02 -3.13 19.87
CA ARG A 250 16.51 -1.77 19.91
C ARG A 250 15.07 -1.63 19.43
N ASN A 251 14.50 -2.69 18.85
CA ASN A 251 13.15 -2.65 18.31
C ASN A 251 12.28 -3.81 18.85
N PRO A 252 11.60 -3.62 20.00
CA PRO A 252 10.74 -4.66 20.57
C PRO A 252 9.59 -5.07 19.64
N TYR A 253 9.06 -4.13 18.84
CA TYR A 253 7.94 -4.43 17.94
C TYR A 253 8.35 -5.35 16.79
N TRP A 254 9.58 -5.20 16.26
CA TRP A 254 10.15 -6.16 15.31
C TRP A 254 10.13 -7.59 15.89
N THR A 255 10.58 -7.74 17.14
CA THR A 255 10.54 -9.01 17.86
C THR A 255 9.11 -9.53 18.04
N ASP A 256 8.17 -8.66 18.39
CA ASP A 256 6.77 -9.05 18.59
C ASP A 256 6.14 -9.51 17.27
N MET A 257 6.43 -8.88 16.12
CA MET A 257 5.89 -9.30 14.83
C MET A 257 6.17 -10.77 14.53
N TYR A 258 7.42 -11.22 14.63
CA TYR A 258 7.74 -12.62 14.32
C TYR A 258 7.46 -13.60 15.46
N ARG A 259 7.13 -13.14 16.67
CA ARG A 259 6.61 -13.99 17.77
C ARG A 259 5.12 -14.27 17.63
N HIS A 260 4.37 -13.38 16.99
CA HIS A 260 2.94 -13.48 16.77
C HIS A 260 2.64 -13.91 15.32
N THR A 261 3.05 -15.13 14.95
CA THR A 261 2.90 -15.66 13.58
C THR A 261 1.47 -16.07 13.22
N THR A 262 0.55 -16.03 14.17
CA THR A 262 -0.88 -16.33 13.97
C THR A 262 -1.73 -15.09 14.23
N GLU A 263 -2.95 -15.05 13.69
CA GLU A 263 -3.92 -13.98 13.97
C GLU A 263 -4.46 -14.08 15.41
N ASP A 264 -3.61 -13.73 16.35
CA ASP A 264 -3.94 -13.76 17.78
C ASP A 264 -4.41 -12.39 18.32
N SER A 265 -4.46 -12.26 19.65
CA SER A 265 -4.89 -11.02 20.30
C SER A 265 -3.95 -9.85 20.02
N PHE A 266 -2.65 -10.09 19.77
CA PHE A 266 -1.68 -9.03 19.47
C PHE A 266 -2.09 -8.24 18.21
N TRP A 267 -2.48 -8.95 17.14
CA TRP A 267 -2.92 -8.35 15.89
C TRP A 267 -4.34 -7.79 15.98
N LYS A 268 -5.26 -8.55 16.61
CA LYS A 268 -6.68 -8.16 16.69
C LYS A 268 -6.91 -6.81 17.36
N VAL A 269 -6.16 -6.50 18.43
CA VAL A 269 -6.31 -5.20 19.12
C VAL A 269 -5.69 -4.03 18.36
N ARG A 270 -4.90 -4.30 17.31
CA ARG A 270 -4.29 -3.31 16.42
C ARG A 270 -5.07 -3.10 15.13
N ASN A 271 -6.04 -3.95 14.86
CA ASN A 271 -6.92 -3.80 13.69
C ASN A 271 -7.89 -2.64 13.89
N LEU A 272 -7.82 -1.60 13.05
CA LEU A 272 -8.69 -0.42 13.14
C LEU A 272 -10.10 -0.67 12.62
N LEU A 273 -10.28 -1.59 11.68
CA LEU A 273 -11.52 -1.76 10.91
C LEU A 273 -12.77 -1.99 11.78
N PRO A 274 -12.73 -2.77 12.88
CA PRO A 274 -13.89 -2.95 13.74
C PRO A 274 -14.31 -1.69 14.50
N HIS A 275 -13.40 -0.72 14.63
CA HIS A 275 -13.61 0.50 15.44
C HIS A 275 -14.10 1.70 14.61
N ILE A 276 -14.05 1.64 13.27
CA ILE A 276 -14.49 2.72 12.37
C ILE A 276 -16.03 2.74 12.29
N LYS A 277 -16.65 3.27 13.32
CA LYS A 277 -18.12 3.31 13.47
C LYS A 277 -18.59 4.74 13.75
N ASN A 278 -19.78 5.08 13.27
CA ASN A 278 -20.40 6.39 13.51
C ASN A 278 -19.48 7.55 13.11
N VAL A 279 -18.81 7.40 11.98
CA VAL A 279 -17.90 8.40 11.42
C VAL A 279 -18.70 9.64 11.05
N THR A 280 -18.34 10.80 11.61
CA THR A 280 -19.04 12.07 11.39
C THR A 280 -18.37 12.98 10.35
N PRO A 281 -17.04 13.08 10.25
CA PRO A 281 -16.40 13.89 9.21
C PRO A 281 -16.63 13.30 7.80
N ALA A 282 -16.58 14.15 6.77
CA ALA A 282 -16.45 13.69 5.40
C ALA A 282 -15.09 13.02 5.22
N VAL A 283 -15.03 11.93 4.45
CA VAL A 283 -13.80 11.14 4.27
C VAL A 283 -13.46 10.99 2.80
N LEU A 284 -12.20 11.27 2.44
CA LEU A 284 -11.60 10.97 1.16
C LEU A 284 -10.48 9.94 1.37
N VAL A 285 -10.75 8.68 1.06
CA VAL A 285 -9.75 7.59 1.11
C VAL A 285 -8.96 7.59 -0.19
N VAL A 286 -7.63 7.52 -0.10
CA VAL A 286 -6.74 7.55 -1.27
C VAL A 286 -5.80 6.36 -1.22
N GLY A 287 -5.51 5.75 -2.38
CA GLY A 287 -4.51 4.70 -2.50
C GLY A 287 -4.04 4.45 -3.92
N GLY A 288 -3.06 3.56 -4.04
CA GLY A 288 -2.46 3.15 -5.31
C GLY A 288 -2.72 1.70 -5.63
N TRP A 289 -2.98 1.38 -6.91
CA TRP A 289 -3.14 -0.01 -7.35
C TRP A 289 -1.86 -0.84 -7.20
N TYR A 290 -0.72 -0.18 -7.26
CA TYR A 290 0.61 -0.80 -7.10
C TYR A 290 1.23 -0.46 -5.75
N ASP A 291 0.39 -0.27 -4.74
CA ASP A 291 0.83 -0.14 -3.35
C ASP A 291 1.18 -1.54 -2.81
N ALA A 292 2.45 -1.75 -2.52
CA ALA A 292 2.97 -3.02 -2.02
C ALA A 292 2.83 -3.18 -0.50
N GLU A 293 2.41 -2.12 0.20
CA GLU A 293 2.36 -2.05 1.65
C GLU A 293 0.89 -2.02 2.13
N ASP A 294 0.10 -1.00 1.73
CA ASP A 294 -1.21 -0.70 2.33
C ASP A 294 -2.39 -0.65 1.33
N LEU A 295 -2.32 -1.37 0.21
CA LEU A 295 -3.45 -1.48 -0.72
C LEU A 295 -4.69 -2.06 -0.03
N SER A 296 -4.50 -3.10 0.77
CA SER A 296 -5.56 -3.79 1.50
C SER A 296 -6.21 -2.85 2.52
N GLY A 297 -5.41 -2.15 3.32
CA GLY A 297 -5.87 -1.18 4.32
C GLY A 297 -6.67 -0.04 3.73
N THR A 298 -6.24 0.49 2.58
CA THR A 298 -6.97 1.51 1.83
C THR A 298 -8.39 1.06 1.48
N LEU A 299 -8.51 -0.06 0.78
CA LEU A 299 -9.79 -0.56 0.29
C LEU A 299 -10.70 -1.00 1.44
N LYS A 300 -10.15 -1.69 2.44
CA LYS A 300 -10.90 -2.14 3.62
C LYS A 300 -11.36 -0.97 4.49
N THR A 301 -10.58 0.11 4.61
CA THR A 301 -10.99 1.34 5.31
C THR A 301 -12.20 1.97 4.63
N TYR A 302 -12.16 2.16 3.30
CA TYR A 302 -13.31 2.63 2.53
C TYR A 302 -14.55 1.74 2.73
N GLN A 303 -14.40 0.42 2.59
CA GLN A 303 -15.49 -0.53 2.76
C GLN A 303 -16.04 -0.54 4.21
N ALA A 304 -15.17 -0.42 5.22
CA ALA A 304 -15.58 -0.37 6.61
C ALA A 304 -16.42 0.87 6.90
N ILE A 305 -16.03 2.05 6.42
CA ILE A 305 -16.80 3.29 6.56
C ILE A 305 -18.17 3.14 5.89
N ARG A 306 -18.20 2.72 4.63
CA ARG A 306 -19.44 2.52 3.86
C ARG A 306 -20.43 1.57 4.56
N ARG A 307 -19.90 0.49 5.15
CA ARG A 307 -20.73 -0.53 5.84
C ARG A 307 -21.17 -0.09 7.24
N GLN A 308 -20.27 0.52 8.03
CA GLN A 308 -20.51 0.82 9.45
C GLN A 308 -20.99 2.25 9.72
N SER A 309 -20.89 3.12 8.71
CA SER A 309 -21.29 4.53 8.76
C SER A 309 -21.94 4.97 7.44
N PRO A 310 -23.07 4.34 7.03
CA PRO A 310 -23.62 4.47 5.67
C PRO A 310 -24.13 5.87 5.31
N THR A 311 -24.31 6.76 6.30
CA THR A 311 -24.71 8.16 6.09
C THR A 311 -23.52 9.11 5.92
N THR A 312 -22.30 8.63 6.17
CA THR A 312 -21.08 9.41 6.02
C THR A 312 -20.75 9.63 4.55
N VAL A 313 -20.38 10.85 4.21
CA VAL A 313 -19.78 11.11 2.90
C VAL A 313 -18.40 10.44 2.88
N CYS A 314 -18.32 9.34 2.15
CA CYS A 314 -17.06 8.59 1.99
C CYS A 314 -16.77 8.40 0.51
N ARG A 315 -15.62 8.90 0.08
CA ARG A 315 -15.13 8.86 -1.30
C ARG A 315 -13.84 8.07 -1.37
N LEU A 316 -13.56 7.49 -2.53
CA LEU A 316 -12.36 6.71 -2.81
C LEU A 316 -11.70 7.21 -4.10
N ILE A 317 -10.40 7.45 -4.05
CA ILE A 317 -9.57 7.67 -5.24
C ILE A 317 -8.47 6.62 -5.27
N MET A 318 -8.41 5.85 -6.37
CA MET A 318 -7.34 4.87 -6.60
C MET A 318 -6.64 5.16 -7.91
N GLY A 319 -5.36 5.51 -7.82
CA GLY A 319 -4.52 5.75 -9.00
C GLY A 319 -3.53 4.62 -9.28
N PRO A 320 -2.75 4.71 -10.37
CA PRO A 320 -1.77 3.71 -10.75
C PRO A 320 -0.45 3.86 -9.99
N TRP A 321 -0.54 4.17 -8.71
CA TRP A 321 0.61 4.55 -7.89
C TRP A 321 1.14 3.40 -7.05
N SER A 322 2.44 3.43 -6.76
CA SER A 322 3.04 2.72 -5.64
C SER A 322 2.73 3.42 -4.33
N HIS A 323 3.16 2.86 -3.20
CA HIS A 323 2.98 3.42 -1.87
C HIS A 323 3.44 4.88 -1.78
N GLY A 324 2.50 5.81 -1.53
CA GLY A 324 2.75 7.25 -1.49
C GLY A 324 3.20 7.88 -2.81
N GLY A 325 3.15 7.17 -3.95
CA GLY A 325 3.68 7.62 -5.24
C GLY A 325 3.06 8.92 -5.78
N TRP A 326 1.86 9.26 -5.33
CA TRP A 326 1.19 10.54 -5.65
C TRP A 326 1.80 11.75 -4.97
N ASN A 327 2.59 11.57 -3.93
CA ASN A 327 3.29 12.67 -3.24
C ASN A 327 4.58 13.09 -3.97
N TYR A 328 5.08 12.25 -4.88
CA TYR A 328 6.38 12.41 -5.53
C TYR A 328 6.26 12.31 -7.05
N GLY A 329 6.42 13.43 -7.74
CA GLY A 329 6.39 13.46 -9.20
C GLY A 329 4.97 13.49 -9.79
N LYS A 330 4.85 12.96 -11.00
CA LYS A 330 3.61 13.03 -11.80
C LYS A 330 2.71 11.80 -11.65
N GLY A 331 3.24 10.69 -11.16
CA GLY A 331 2.51 9.42 -11.15
C GLY A 331 2.20 8.88 -12.55
N ASP A 332 2.99 9.27 -13.55
CA ASP A 332 2.79 8.97 -14.98
C ASP A 332 3.39 7.62 -15.39
N LYS A 333 4.15 6.98 -14.49
CA LYS A 333 4.76 5.65 -14.71
C LYS A 333 5.15 4.95 -13.41
N LEU A 334 5.32 3.62 -13.48
CA LEU A 334 5.97 2.82 -12.46
C LEU A 334 6.82 1.74 -13.16
N GLY A 335 8.13 1.72 -12.88
CA GLY A 335 9.07 0.88 -13.62
C GLY A 335 9.02 1.20 -15.11
N ASP A 336 8.82 0.16 -15.93
CA ASP A 336 8.72 0.28 -17.39
C ASP A 336 7.30 0.62 -17.88
N ILE A 337 6.30 0.53 -16.99
CA ILE A 337 4.89 0.76 -17.36
C ILE A 337 4.55 2.23 -17.27
N ALA A 338 4.14 2.81 -18.39
CA ALA A 338 3.66 4.19 -18.49
C ALA A 338 2.13 4.26 -18.41
N PHE A 339 1.61 5.28 -17.71
CA PHE A 339 0.18 5.53 -17.56
C PHE A 339 -0.31 6.73 -18.36
N GLY A 340 0.60 7.45 -19.02
CA GLY A 340 0.30 8.42 -20.07
C GLY A 340 -0.10 9.82 -19.63
N ASN A 341 -0.42 10.05 -18.34
CA ASN A 341 -0.91 11.33 -17.84
C ASN A 341 -0.27 11.69 -16.48
N ASP A 342 -0.34 12.98 -16.10
CA ASP A 342 -0.04 13.42 -14.73
C ASP A 342 -1.19 13.01 -13.81
N THR A 343 -1.15 11.76 -13.34
CA THR A 343 -2.22 11.20 -12.51
C THR A 343 -2.21 11.78 -11.10
N ALA A 344 -1.07 12.26 -10.63
CA ALA A 344 -0.93 12.90 -9.32
C ALA A 344 -1.57 14.31 -9.29
N GLU A 345 -1.59 15.04 -10.42
CA GLU A 345 -2.29 16.34 -10.53
C GLU A 345 -3.80 16.16 -10.33
N VAL A 346 -4.38 15.11 -10.93
CA VAL A 346 -5.81 14.79 -10.76
C VAL A 346 -6.17 14.57 -9.29
N LEU A 347 -5.31 13.90 -8.54
CA LEU A 347 -5.51 13.74 -7.10
C LEU A 347 -5.38 15.06 -6.36
N ARG A 348 -4.32 15.84 -6.59
CA ARG A 348 -4.10 17.15 -5.92
C ARG A 348 -5.30 18.08 -6.06
N ASP A 349 -5.83 18.19 -7.27
CA ASP A 349 -7.02 19.01 -7.53
C ASP A 349 -8.25 18.50 -6.77
N SER A 350 -8.46 17.18 -6.78
CA SER A 350 -9.57 16.54 -6.06
C SER A 350 -9.48 16.77 -4.55
N GLU A 351 -8.29 16.66 -3.95
CA GLU A 351 -8.05 16.88 -2.52
C GLU A 351 -8.23 18.35 -2.13
N ILE A 352 -7.68 19.27 -2.90
CA ILE A 352 -7.84 20.71 -2.67
C ILE A 352 -9.34 21.06 -2.69
N HIS A 353 -10.09 20.59 -3.67
CA HIS A 353 -11.54 20.82 -3.75
C HIS A 353 -12.27 20.20 -2.56
N PHE A 354 -11.94 18.96 -2.18
CA PHE A 354 -12.52 18.29 -1.03
C PHE A 354 -12.32 19.09 0.25
N PHE A 355 -11.09 19.47 0.60
CA PHE A 355 -10.84 20.24 1.82
C PHE A 355 -11.42 21.65 1.78
N LYS A 356 -11.42 22.33 0.63
CA LYS A 356 -12.08 23.64 0.49
C LYS A 356 -13.59 23.54 0.70
N GLN A 357 -14.23 22.53 0.18
CA GLN A 357 -15.67 22.31 0.35
C GLN A 357 -16.05 22.18 1.82
N TYR A 358 -15.37 21.34 2.58
CA TYR A 358 -15.78 21.07 3.97
C TYR A 358 -15.19 22.04 4.99
N LEU A 359 -14.00 22.58 4.74
CA LEU A 359 -13.31 23.45 5.68
C LEU A 359 -13.56 24.93 5.45
N LYS A 360 -13.80 25.34 4.20
CA LYS A 360 -13.96 26.76 3.80
C LYS A 360 -15.35 27.09 3.25
N ASP A 361 -16.29 26.15 3.35
CA ASP A 361 -17.64 26.30 2.81
C ASP A 361 -17.66 26.67 1.31
N ALA A 362 -16.66 26.19 0.55
CA ALA A 362 -16.64 26.37 -0.89
C ALA A 362 -17.82 25.61 -1.53
N PRO A 363 -18.34 26.09 -2.68
CA PRO A 363 -19.39 25.38 -3.38
C PRO A 363 -19.02 23.91 -3.60
N PRO A 364 -20.00 23.00 -3.46
CA PRO A 364 -19.74 21.58 -3.69
C PRO A 364 -19.34 21.35 -5.16
N VAL A 365 -18.29 20.57 -5.36
CA VAL A 365 -17.93 20.02 -6.65
C VAL A 365 -18.50 18.61 -6.72
N ASP A 366 -19.05 18.25 -7.85
CA ASP A 366 -19.55 16.89 -8.09
C ASP A 366 -18.36 15.92 -8.19
N GLN A 367 -17.93 15.42 -7.04
CA GLN A 367 -16.91 14.39 -6.95
C GLN A 367 -17.59 13.04 -6.80
N PRO A 368 -17.25 12.05 -7.63
CA PRO A 368 -17.89 10.74 -7.58
C PRO A 368 -17.58 9.99 -6.27
N PRO A 369 -18.44 9.06 -5.85
CA PRO A 369 -18.18 8.21 -4.70
C PRO A 369 -16.92 7.34 -4.83
N ALA A 370 -16.59 6.89 -6.04
CA ALA A 370 -15.36 6.17 -6.37
C ALA A 370 -14.79 6.66 -7.70
N PHE A 371 -13.55 7.11 -7.71
CA PHE A 371 -12.82 7.62 -8.86
C PHE A 371 -11.55 6.79 -9.02
N MET A 372 -11.51 5.96 -10.05
CA MET A 372 -10.60 4.84 -10.16
C MET A 372 -9.84 4.90 -11.49
N PHE A 373 -8.53 4.70 -11.45
CA PHE A 373 -7.73 4.56 -12.66
C PHE A 373 -7.75 3.10 -13.14
N GLU A 374 -8.30 2.85 -14.31
CA GLU A 374 -8.26 1.55 -14.96
C GLU A 374 -6.89 1.37 -15.64
N THR A 375 -6.04 0.56 -15.05
CA THR A 375 -4.72 0.24 -15.61
C THR A 375 -4.88 -0.65 -16.87
N GLY A 376 -3.91 -0.61 -17.78
CA GLY A 376 -4.00 -1.28 -19.08
C GLY A 376 -4.82 -0.51 -20.12
N ALA A 377 -5.99 0.03 -19.76
CA ALA A 377 -6.70 1.05 -20.54
C ALA A 377 -6.12 2.45 -20.34
N ASN A 378 -5.54 2.69 -19.15
CA ASN A 378 -4.97 3.95 -18.72
C ASN A 378 -5.96 5.11 -18.73
N GLU A 379 -7.15 4.86 -18.17
CA GLU A 379 -8.24 5.82 -18.12
C GLU A 379 -8.81 5.95 -16.71
N TRP A 380 -9.25 7.16 -16.35
CA TRP A 380 -10.01 7.39 -15.14
C TRP A 380 -11.49 7.00 -15.34
N LYS A 381 -12.02 6.23 -14.40
CA LYS A 381 -13.41 5.77 -14.38
C LYS A 381 -14.11 6.23 -13.10
N ILE A 382 -15.40 6.48 -13.22
CA ILE A 382 -16.30 6.88 -12.16
C ILE A 382 -17.24 5.72 -11.82
N SER A 383 -17.43 5.45 -10.52
CA SER A 383 -18.40 4.47 -10.06
C SER A 383 -19.11 4.95 -8.79
N GLU A 384 -20.34 4.49 -8.58
CA GLU A 384 -21.11 4.73 -7.36
C GLU A 384 -20.53 4.00 -6.13
N GLN A 385 -19.70 2.98 -6.37
CA GLN A 385 -19.04 2.19 -5.33
C GLN A 385 -17.86 1.42 -5.88
N TRP A 386 -17.01 0.95 -4.99
CA TRP A 386 -15.99 -0.04 -5.31
C TRP A 386 -16.27 -1.38 -4.59
N PRO A 387 -16.18 -2.55 -5.23
CA PRO A 387 -16.04 -2.71 -6.69
C PRO A 387 -17.30 -2.30 -7.44
N PRO A 388 -17.20 -1.97 -8.76
CA PRO A 388 -18.36 -1.69 -9.61
C PRO A 388 -19.21 -2.95 -9.84
N ALA A 389 -20.31 -2.81 -10.55
CA ALA A 389 -21.08 -3.96 -11.02
C ALA A 389 -20.22 -4.85 -11.94
N ARG A 390 -20.22 -6.16 -11.68
CA ARG A 390 -19.35 -7.11 -12.37
C ARG A 390 -20.01 -8.48 -12.52
N THR A 391 -19.59 -9.22 -13.55
CA THR A 391 -20.01 -10.60 -13.79
C THR A 391 -18.92 -11.54 -13.25
N PRO A 392 -19.22 -12.45 -12.31
CA PRO A 392 -18.25 -13.45 -11.84
C PRO A 392 -17.78 -14.34 -13.00
N GLN A 393 -16.48 -14.54 -13.08
CA GLN A 393 -15.84 -15.45 -14.02
C GLN A 393 -14.90 -16.39 -13.29
N LYS A 394 -14.68 -17.54 -13.89
CA LYS A 394 -13.75 -18.56 -13.38
C LYS A 394 -12.82 -18.98 -14.50
N LEU A 395 -11.51 -18.87 -14.23
CA LEU A 395 -10.46 -19.25 -15.16
C LEU A 395 -9.74 -20.49 -14.58
N TYR A 396 -9.85 -21.63 -15.28
CA TYR A 396 -9.33 -22.92 -14.84
C TYR A 396 -7.92 -23.17 -15.34
N LEU A 397 -7.07 -23.71 -14.47
CA LEU A 397 -5.77 -24.26 -14.83
C LEU A 397 -6.01 -25.56 -15.63
N ARG A 398 -5.17 -25.78 -16.65
CA ARG A 398 -5.30 -26.92 -17.58
C ARG A 398 -3.91 -27.51 -17.87
N ALA A 399 -3.91 -28.77 -18.23
CA ALA A 399 -2.69 -29.45 -18.67
C ALA A 399 -1.93 -28.70 -19.76
N GLY A 400 -0.59 -28.77 -19.70
CA GLY A 400 0.28 -28.16 -20.69
C GLY A 400 0.39 -26.65 -20.56
N GLY A 401 0.25 -26.09 -19.34
CA GLY A 401 0.42 -24.68 -19.06
C GLY A 401 -0.69 -23.79 -19.64
N LYS A 402 -1.91 -24.30 -19.79
CA LYS A 402 -3.03 -23.53 -20.37
C LYS A 402 -3.99 -23.04 -19.30
N LEU A 403 -4.65 -21.91 -19.61
CA LEU A 403 -5.82 -21.39 -18.90
C LEU A 403 -7.05 -21.43 -19.78
N SER A 404 -8.23 -21.70 -19.20
CA SER A 404 -9.49 -21.74 -19.93
C SER A 404 -10.68 -21.32 -19.07
N PHE A 405 -11.61 -20.56 -19.63
CA PHE A 405 -12.91 -20.28 -19.01
C PHE A 405 -13.84 -21.52 -18.96
N LYS A 406 -13.48 -22.59 -19.66
CA LYS A 406 -14.22 -23.86 -19.62
C LYS A 406 -13.61 -24.78 -18.57
N SER A 407 -14.44 -25.37 -17.72
CA SER A 407 -13.99 -26.34 -16.73
C SER A 407 -13.26 -27.53 -17.37
N PRO A 408 -12.28 -28.15 -16.69
CA PRO A 408 -11.55 -29.30 -17.21
C PRO A 408 -12.47 -30.49 -17.41
N ALA A 409 -12.22 -31.24 -18.50
CA ALA A 409 -12.85 -32.52 -18.77
C ALA A 409 -11.92 -33.64 -18.28
N GLN A 410 -11.63 -34.62 -19.14
CA GLN A 410 -10.68 -35.70 -18.84
C GLN A 410 -9.28 -35.23 -19.26
N GLU A 411 -8.44 -34.90 -18.28
CA GLU A 411 -7.07 -34.39 -18.45
C GLU A 411 -6.11 -35.08 -17.47
N PRO A 412 -4.77 -34.97 -17.66
CA PRO A 412 -3.80 -35.28 -16.63
C PRO A 412 -4.15 -34.64 -15.30
N ASP A 413 -3.84 -35.33 -14.20
CA ASP A 413 -4.35 -34.93 -12.90
C ASP A 413 -3.63 -33.70 -12.32
N PHE A 414 -2.32 -33.50 -12.60
CA PHE A 414 -1.52 -32.44 -11.99
C PHE A 414 -0.29 -32.06 -12.82
N ASP A 415 0.25 -30.89 -12.54
CA ASP A 415 1.62 -30.46 -12.81
C ASP A 415 2.43 -30.47 -11.50
N GLU A 416 3.74 -30.71 -11.56
CA GLU A 416 4.59 -30.77 -10.37
C GLU A 416 5.89 -29.99 -10.52
N TYR A 417 6.40 -29.50 -9.39
CA TYR A 417 7.72 -28.87 -9.29
C TYR A 417 8.38 -29.17 -7.95
N VAL A 418 9.69 -28.95 -7.86
CA VAL A 418 10.42 -29.05 -6.60
C VAL A 418 10.71 -27.66 -6.08
N SER A 419 10.17 -27.32 -4.90
CA SER A 419 10.52 -26.14 -4.16
C SER A 419 11.73 -26.40 -3.26
N ASP A 420 12.81 -25.65 -3.48
CA ASP A 420 14.05 -25.77 -2.69
C ASP A 420 14.27 -24.49 -1.86
N PRO A 421 14.09 -24.54 -0.54
CA PRO A 421 14.32 -23.37 0.32
C PRO A 421 15.78 -22.85 0.33
N ALA A 422 16.74 -23.63 -0.16
CA ALA A 422 18.12 -23.17 -0.32
C ALA A 422 18.32 -22.30 -1.57
N ASN A 423 17.39 -22.36 -2.53
CA ASN A 423 17.41 -21.57 -3.77
C ASN A 423 16.02 -20.99 -4.08
N PRO A 424 15.44 -20.18 -3.17
CA PRO A 424 14.08 -19.67 -3.33
C PRO A 424 13.94 -18.80 -4.57
N VAL A 425 12.71 -18.69 -5.10
CA VAL A 425 12.41 -17.84 -6.26
C VAL A 425 12.58 -16.38 -5.87
N PRO A 426 13.45 -15.61 -6.54
CA PRO A 426 13.64 -14.21 -6.23
C PRO A 426 12.40 -13.37 -6.62
N TYR A 427 12.13 -12.29 -5.88
CA TYR A 427 11.03 -11.38 -6.21
C TYR A 427 11.38 -10.40 -7.34
N MET A 428 12.66 -10.15 -7.55
CA MET A 428 13.23 -9.29 -8.59
C MET A 428 14.53 -9.91 -9.15
N PRO A 429 14.92 -9.59 -10.40
CA PRO A 429 16.17 -10.09 -10.97
C PRO A 429 17.42 -9.65 -10.17
N HIS A 430 17.34 -8.48 -9.56
CA HIS A 430 18.30 -7.94 -8.62
C HIS A 430 17.53 -7.41 -7.41
N SER A 431 17.89 -7.86 -6.22
CA SER A 431 17.23 -7.47 -4.98
C SER A 431 18.08 -6.44 -4.23
N PRO A 432 17.75 -5.14 -4.33
CA PRO A 432 18.40 -4.11 -3.51
C PRO A 432 18.07 -4.28 -2.02
N GLN A 433 18.74 -3.50 -1.19
CA GLN A 433 18.64 -3.59 0.27
C GLN A 433 17.21 -3.28 0.78
N ASP A 434 16.56 -2.29 0.15
CA ASP A 434 15.18 -1.93 0.43
C ASP A 434 14.23 -2.58 -0.59
N MET A 435 12.96 -2.74 -0.21
CA MET A 435 11.94 -3.19 -1.14
C MET A 435 11.76 -2.17 -2.26
N VAL A 436 11.96 -2.59 -3.50
CA VAL A 436 11.71 -1.75 -4.68
C VAL A 436 10.26 -1.83 -5.07
N LYS A 437 9.61 -0.66 -5.23
CA LYS A 437 8.17 -0.55 -5.54
C LYS A 437 7.85 -1.02 -6.95
N GLU A 438 8.82 -0.93 -7.86
CA GLU A 438 8.72 -1.30 -9.27
C GLU A 438 8.45 -2.80 -9.48
N TYR A 439 8.68 -3.66 -8.47
CA TYR A 439 8.38 -5.09 -8.60
C TYR A 439 6.89 -5.33 -8.91
N MET A 440 6.02 -4.42 -8.48
CA MET A 440 4.56 -4.53 -8.67
C MET A 440 4.12 -4.45 -10.14
N THR A 441 5.00 -4.00 -11.03
CA THR A 441 4.77 -3.95 -12.49
C THR A 441 5.86 -4.67 -13.29
N ALA A 442 6.82 -5.31 -12.61
CA ALA A 442 8.01 -5.87 -13.25
C ALA A 442 7.71 -7.01 -14.22
N ASP A 443 8.55 -7.10 -15.25
CA ASP A 443 8.55 -8.22 -16.21
C ASP A 443 8.87 -9.54 -15.50
N GLN A 444 7.96 -10.51 -15.57
CA GLN A 444 8.11 -11.82 -14.92
C GLN A 444 8.90 -12.83 -15.77
N HIS A 445 9.45 -12.43 -16.91
CA HIS A 445 10.29 -13.29 -17.75
C HIS A 445 11.52 -13.86 -17.02
N PHE A 446 12.08 -13.10 -16.06
CA PHE A 446 13.30 -13.51 -15.35
C PHE A 446 13.16 -14.83 -14.58
N VAL A 447 11.94 -15.25 -14.27
CA VAL A 447 11.64 -16.53 -13.60
C VAL A 447 11.04 -17.58 -14.54
N SER A 448 10.76 -17.26 -15.81
CA SER A 448 10.06 -18.15 -16.75
C SER A 448 10.81 -19.45 -17.06
N ASN A 449 12.16 -19.44 -16.92
CA ASN A 449 12.99 -20.63 -17.15
C ASN A 449 13.25 -21.44 -15.87
N ARG A 450 12.75 -21.02 -14.72
CA ARG A 450 12.89 -21.77 -13.48
C ARG A 450 11.95 -22.98 -13.48
N LYS A 451 12.47 -24.11 -12.98
CA LYS A 451 11.67 -25.36 -12.89
C LYS A 451 10.74 -25.39 -11.68
N ASP A 452 10.91 -24.46 -10.76
CA ASP A 452 10.13 -24.29 -9.54
C ASP A 452 9.07 -23.17 -9.67
N VAL A 453 8.81 -22.73 -10.92
CA VAL A 453 7.72 -21.81 -11.27
C VAL A 453 6.89 -22.46 -12.39
N ILE A 454 5.61 -22.72 -12.13
CA ILE A 454 4.68 -23.19 -13.15
C ILE A 454 3.92 -21.99 -13.72
N SER A 455 3.91 -21.89 -15.05
CA SER A 455 3.19 -20.84 -15.76
C SER A 455 2.03 -21.41 -16.56
N TYR A 456 0.86 -20.77 -16.46
CA TYR A 456 -0.35 -21.08 -17.23
C TYR A 456 -0.79 -19.85 -18.00
N SER A 457 -1.22 -19.98 -19.25
CA SER A 457 -1.71 -18.83 -20.01
C SER A 457 -2.93 -19.17 -20.90
N THR A 458 -3.76 -18.15 -21.15
CA THR A 458 -4.86 -18.24 -22.11
C THR A 458 -4.33 -18.23 -23.54
N GLU A 459 -5.18 -18.57 -24.52
CA GLU A 459 -4.97 -18.10 -25.90
C GLU A 459 -5.06 -16.57 -25.92
N PRO A 460 -4.54 -15.89 -26.97
CA PRO A 460 -4.68 -14.43 -27.10
C PRO A 460 -6.14 -14.03 -26.98
N LEU A 461 -6.43 -12.99 -26.18
CA LEU A 461 -7.77 -12.46 -26.03
C LEU A 461 -8.31 -11.92 -27.37
N THR A 462 -9.57 -12.21 -27.65
CA THR A 462 -10.25 -11.74 -28.88
C THR A 462 -10.86 -10.35 -28.74
N GLU A 463 -11.01 -9.88 -27.50
CA GLU A 463 -11.52 -8.58 -27.10
C GLU A 463 -10.88 -8.13 -25.80
N ASP A 464 -10.98 -6.85 -25.45
CA ASP A 464 -10.53 -6.31 -24.17
C ASP A 464 -11.32 -6.96 -23.03
N LEU A 465 -10.65 -7.25 -21.91
CA LEU A 465 -11.24 -7.85 -20.72
C LEU A 465 -10.78 -7.11 -19.48
N THR A 466 -11.70 -6.44 -18.77
CA THR A 466 -11.40 -5.71 -17.54
C THR A 466 -11.77 -6.52 -16.32
N ILE A 467 -10.77 -6.80 -15.48
CA ILE A 467 -10.96 -7.38 -14.15
C ILE A 467 -11.12 -6.24 -13.14
N ALA A 468 -12.19 -6.29 -12.33
CA ALA A 468 -12.49 -5.30 -11.30
C ALA A 468 -12.79 -5.98 -9.96
N GLY A 469 -12.04 -5.62 -8.91
CA GLY A 469 -12.22 -6.13 -7.54
C GLY A 469 -11.26 -7.26 -7.18
N PRO A 470 -11.60 -8.05 -6.13
CA PRO A 470 -10.76 -9.13 -5.63
C PRO A 470 -10.62 -10.29 -6.62
N ILE A 471 -9.49 -10.97 -6.50
CA ILE A 471 -9.18 -12.21 -7.21
C ILE A 471 -9.06 -13.31 -6.17
N SER A 472 -9.69 -14.45 -6.38
CA SER A 472 -9.70 -15.55 -5.43
C SER A 472 -9.15 -16.82 -6.09
N PRO A 473 -7.86 -17.16 -5.88
CA PRO A 473 -7.34 -18.48 -6.19
C PRO A 473 -8.06 -19.57 -5.39
N ASN A 474 -8.42 -20.64 -6.08
CA ASN A 474 -8.90 -21.89 -5.51
C ASN A 474 -8.05 -23.03 -6.09
N LEU A 475 -7.04 -23.46 -5.35
CA LEU A 475 -6.08 -24.44 -5.82
C LEU A 475 -6.25 -25.76 -5.06
N PHE A 476 -6.24 -26.88 -5.81
CA PHE A 476 -6.08 -28.21 -5.27
C PHE A 476 -4.60 -28.58 -5.34
N VAL A 477 -4.00 -28.82 -4.18
CA VAL A 477 -2.54 -28.97 -4.06
C VAL A 477 -2.17 -30.18 -3.21
N SER A 478 -0.95 -30.69 -3.37
CA SER A 478 -0.31 -31.53 -2.38
C SER A 478 1.17 -31.23 -2.31
N THR A 479 1.76 -31.42 -1.15
CA THR A 479 3.21 -31.34 -0.91
C THR A 479 3.76 -32.67 -0.44
N SER A 480 5.01 -32.99 -0.78
CA SER A 480 5.74 -34.08 -0.15
C SER A 480 6.28 -33.73 1.24
N GLY A 481 6.28 -32.44 1.58
CA GLY A 481 6.59 -31.90 2.90
C GLY A 481 5.41 -31.91 3.87
N SER A 482 5.55 -31.22 4.97
CA SER A 482 4.47 -31.03 5.96
C SER A 482 3.99 -29.58 6.08
N ASP A 483 4.59 -28.63 5.34
CA ASP A 483 4.14 -27.27 5.08
C ASP A 483 4.64 -26.85 3.69
N SER A 484 4.05 -25.84 3.08
CA SER A 484 4.51 -25.16 1.88
C SER A 484 3.79 -23.83 1.71
N ASP A 485 4.38 -22.91 0.94
CA ASP A 485 3.70 -21.69 0.47
C ASP A 485 3.22 -21.92 -0.97
N PHE A 486 2.15 -21.20 -1.35
CA PHE A 486 1.61 -21.20 -2.71
C PHE A 486 1.38 -19.74 -3.11
N ASP A 487 2.36 -19.19 -3.82
CA ASP A 487 2.32 -17.81 -4.29
C ASP A 487 1.72 -17.78 -5.69
N VAL A 488 0.69 -16.95 -5.89
CA VAL A 488 0.01 -16.80 -7.18
C VAL A 488 0.27 -15.42 -7.72
N LYS A 489 0.67 -15.34 -9.00
CA LYS A 489 0.84 -14.09 -9.74
C LYS A 489 -0.11 -14.05 -10.92
N LEU A 490 -0.89 -12.99 -11.01
CA LEU A 490 -1.67 -12.62 -12.20
C LEU A 490 -0.81 -11.68 -13.05
N ILE A 491 -0.66 -12.01 -14.32
CA ILE A 491 0.28 -11.36 -15.24
C ILE A 491 -0.46 -11.01 -16.52
N ASP A 492 -0.25 -9.80 -17.02
CA ASP A 492 -0.62 -9.40 -18.37
C ASP A 492 0.54 -9.68 -19.34
N ALA A 493 0.38 -10.70 -20.19
CA ALA A 493 1.41 -11.08 -21.14
C ALA A 493 1.14 -10.42 -22.50
N TYR A 494 2.02 -9.51 -22.87
CA TYR A 494 1.94 -8.71 -24.10
C TYR A 494 2.27 -9.55 -25.33
N PRO A 495 1.68 -9.23 -26.51
CA PRO A 495 2.01 -9.90 -27.76
C PRO A 495 3.50 -9.76 -28.09
N THR A 496 4.13 -10.84 -28.59
CA THR A 496 5.55 -10.85 -28.95
C THR A 496 5.84 -10.27 -30.33
N ASP A 497 4.83 -10.17 -31.17
CA ASP A 497 4.90 -9.74 -32.58
C ASP A 497 4.43 -8.29 -32.80
N SER A 498 4.21 -7.55 -31.73
CA SER A 498 3.81 -6.13 -31.79
C SER A 498 5.01 -5.21 -31.96
N GLN A 499 4.77 -3.97 -32.43
CA GLN A 499 5.77 -2.89 -32.45
C GLN A 499 5.80 -2.10 -31.14
N ASP A 500 5.07 -2.55 -30.13
CA ASP A 500 5.07 -1.96 -28.81
C ASP A 500 6.47 -2.11 -28.16
N PRO A 501 7.02 -1.07 -27.51
CA PRO A 501 8.25 -1.18 -26.72
C PRO A 501 8.22 -2.29 -25.66
N LEU A 502 7.02 -2.67 -25.22
CA LEU A 502 6.77 -3.75 -24.27
C LEU A 502 6.44 -5.08 -24.93
N ALA A 503 6.75 -5.27 -26.24
CA ALA A 503 6.46 -6.52 -26.94
C ALA A 503 7.05 -7.72 -26.20
N GLY A 504 6.19 -8.67 -25.84
CA GLY A 504 6.54 -9.86 -25.08
C GLY A 504 6.72 -9.65 -23.57
N TYR A 505 6.52 -8.45 -23.03
CA TYR A 505 6.59 -8.17 -21.60
C TYR A 505 5.55 -9.00 -20.83
N GLN A 506 5.93 -9.49 -19.66
CA GLN A 506 5.03 -10.21 -18.75
C GLN A 506 4.79 -9.34 -17.51
N GLN A 507 3.93 -8.34 -17.66
CA GLN A 507 3.66 -7.37 -16.60
C GLN A 507 2.98 -8.03 -15.42
N LEU A 508 3.59 -7.94 -14.23
CA LEU A 508 2.89 -8.29 -12.99
C LEU A 508 1.70 -7.34 -12.81
N VAL A 509 0.50 -7.89 -12.68
CA VAL A 509 -0.73 -7.14 -12.36
C VAL A 509 -1.04 -7.25 -10.88
N ARG A 510 -0.94 -8.47 -10.32
CA ARG A 510 -1.09 -8.75 -8.90
C ARG A 510 -0.37 -10.05 -8.55
N GLY A 511 0.33 -10.04 -7.43
CA GLY A 511 0.88 -11.23 -6.81
C GLY A 511 0.49 -11.29 -5.34
N GLU A 512 0.27 -12.48 -4.81
CA GLU A 512 -0.04 -12.68 -3.40
C GLU A 512 0.48 -14.04 -2.92
N PRO A 513 1.21 -14.09 -1.80
CA PRO A 513 1.61 -15.33 -1.17
C PRO A 513 0.45 -15.93 -0.37
N PHE A 514 0.50 -17.24 -0.20
CA PHE A 514 -0.36 -17.96 0.74
C PHE A 514 0.42 -19.04 1.48
N ARG A 515 0.53 -18.91 2.80
CA ARG A 515 1.20 -19.90 3.65
C ARG A 515 0.25 -21.06 3.97
N GLY A 516 0.53 -22.22 3.40
CA GLY A 516 -0.39 -23.35 3.35
C GLY A 516 -0.82 -23.93 4.69
N LYS A 517 0.00 -23.82 5.75
CA LYS A 517 -0.41 -24.23 7.10
C LYS A 517 -1.63 -23.46 7.63
N PHE A 518 -1.97 -22.32 7.04
CA PHE A 518 -3.13 -21.51 7.42
C PHE A 518 -4.38 -21.77 6.57
N ARG A 519 -4.40 -22.79 5.70
CA ARG A 519 -5.50 -23.08 4.76
C ARG A 519 -6.88 -23.23 5.42
N ASN A 520 -6.92 -23.68 6.67
CA ASN A 520 -8.16 -23.85 7.41
C ASN A 520 -8.40 -22.73 8.42
N SER A 521 -7.35 -22.10 8.95
CA SER A 521 -7.47 -21.08 10.00
C SER A 521 -6.18 -20.29 10.19
N PHE A 522 -6.26 -18.97 10.19
CA PHE A 522 -5.13 -18.12 10.53
C PHE A 522 -4.79 -18.09 12.03
N THR A 523 -5.67 -18.62 12.87
CA THR A 523 -5.43 -18.72 14.33
C THR A 523 -4.92 -20.09 14.77
N LYS A 524 -5.07 -21.13 13.92
CA LYS A 524 -4.69 -22.52 14.22
C LYS A 524 -4.05 -23.14 12.98
N PRO A 525 -2.71 -23.00 12.84
CA PRO A 525 -2.01 -23.61 11.72
C PRO A 525 -2.06 -25.14 11.81
N GLU A 526 -2.16 -25.79 10.65
CA GLU A 526 -2.24 -27.26 10.54
C GLU A 526 -1.23 -27.76 9.53
N ALA A 527 -0.50 -28.84 9.90
CA ALA A 527 0.42 -29.51 9.00
C ALA A 527 -0.32 -30.12 7.79
N PHE A 528 0.37 -30.17 6.65
CA PHE A 528 -0.05 -31.04 5.56
C PHE A 528 0.27 -32.51 5.89
N THR A 529 -0.58 -33.39 5.39
CA THR A 529 -0.22 -34.82 5.29
C THR A 529 0.50 -35.03 3.95
N PRO A 530 1.77 -35.45 3.94
CA PRO A 530 2.53 -35.63 2.71
C PRO A 530 1.77 -36.43 1.64
N GLY A 531 1.68 -35.85 0.42
CA GLY A 531 1.02 -36.43 -0.73
C GLY A 531 -0.52 -36.40 -0.73
N LYS A 532 -1.15 -35.99 0.38
CA LYS A 532 -2.62 -35.81 0.42
C LYS A 532 -3.03 -34.56 -0.33
N VAL A 533 -4.04 -34.68 -1.18
CA VAL A 533 -4.63 -33.51 -1.86
C VAL A 533 -5.44 -32.70 -0.87
N GLU A 534 -5.15 -31.41 -0.80
CA GLU A 534 -5.86 -30.40 0.01
C GLU A 534 -6.34 -29.26 -0.91
N GLU A 535 -7.46 -28.65 -0.56
CA GLU A 535 -7.96 -27.45 -1.21
C GLU A 535 -7.46 -26.22 -0.43
N ILE A 536 -6.88 -25.26 -1.13
CA ILE A 536 -6.51 -23.97 -0.57
C ILE A 536 -7.27 -22.86 -1.30
N ARG A 537 -7.83 -21.94 -0.54
CA ARG A 537 -8.56 -20.81 -1.07
C ARG A 537 -8.19 -19.56 -0.30
N PHE A 538 -7.86 -18.50 -1.03
CA PHE A 538 -7.50 -17.20 -0.44
C PHE A 538 -7.89 -16.07 -1.37
N ASP A 539 -7.91 -14.84 -0.84
CA ASP A 539 -8.13 -13.64 -1.63
C ASP A 539 -6.81 -12.92 -1.86
N MET A 540 -6.60 -12.51 -3.10
CA MET A 540 -5.57 -11.54 -3.49
C MET A 540 -6.17 -10.14 -3.43
N PRO A 541 -5.37 -9.10 -3.15
CA PRO A 541 -5.85 -7.72 -3.18
C PRO A 541 -6.49 -7.35 -4.53
N ASP A 542 -7.45 -6.44 -4.47
CA ASP A 542 -8.23 -6.01 -5.64
C ASP A 542 -7.34 -5.47 -6.77
N VAL A 543 -7.85 -5.60 -7.98
CA VAL A 543 -7.29 -4.98 -9.19
C VAL A 543 -8.36 -4.21 -9.94
N TYR A 544 -7.93 -3.24 -10.75
CA TYR A 544 -8.73 -2.64 -11.81
C TYR A 544 -7.84 -2.56 -13.05
N HIS A 545 -7.90 -3.62 -13.86
CA HIS A 545 -6.98 -3.81 -14.98
C HIS A 545 -7.66 -4.35 -16.22
N CYS A 546 -7.39 -3.69 -17.33
CA CYS A 546 -7.85 -4.07 -18.66
C CYS A 546 -6.77 -4.85 -19.41
N PHE A 547 -6.97 -6.15 -19.56
CA PHE A 547 -6.21 -6.98 -20.48
C PHE A 547 -6.66 -6.68 -21.91
N LYS A 548 -5.76 -6.18 -22.74
CA LYS A 548 -6.08 -5.75 -24.10
C LYS A 548 -6.26 -6.94 -25.03
N LYS A 549 -7.06 -6.74 -26.10
CA LYS A 549 -7.15 -7.67 -27.21
C LYS A 549 -5.76 -8.03 -27.74
N GLY A 550 -5.52 -9.32 -27.94
CA GLY A 550 -4.23 -9.85 -28.35
C GLY A 550 -3.29 -10.19 -27.20
N HIS A 551 -3.48 -9.63 -26.00
CA HIS A 551 -2.75 -10.03 -24.79
C HIS A 551 -3.24 -11.40 -24.30
N ARG A 552 -2.51 -11.97 -23.36
CA ARG A 552 -2.89 -13.22 -22.68
C ARG A 552 -2.97 -12.97 -21.17
N ILE A 553 -3.96 -13.55 -20.54
CA ILE A 553 -3.96 -13.67 -19.08
C ILE A 553 -3.01 -14.81 -18.75
N MET A 554 -2.00 -14.55 -17.90
CA MET A 554 -1.05 -15.54 -17.44
C MET A 554 -1.11 -15.65 -15.91
N LEU A 555 -0.94 -16.87 -15.39
CA LEU A 555 -0.72 -17.13 -13.98
C LEU A 555 0.63 -17.81 -13.80
N GLN A 556 1.35 -17.40 -12.76
CA GLN A 556 2.48 -18.17 -12.23
C GLN A 556 2.13 -18.67 -10.84
N VAL A 557 2.49 -19.92 -10.56
CA VAL A 557 2.37 -20.56 -9.23
C VAL A 557 3.76 -21.03 -8.81
N GLN A 558 4.16 -20.66 -7.61
CA GLN A 558 5.47 -20.97 -7.01
C GLN A 558 5.32 -21.14 -5.49
N SER A 559 6.37 -21.57 -4.77
CA SER A 559 6.33 -21.77 -3.32
C SER A 559 7.35 -20.93 -2.55
N SER A 560 7.79 -19.83 -3.15
CA SER A 560 8.62 -18.82 -2.49
C SER A 560 8.65 -17.54 -3.32
N TRP A 561 8.72 -16.40 -2.68
CA TRP A 561 8.86 -15.08 -3.31
C TRP A 561 9.85 -14.24 -2.50
N PHE A 562 11.12 -14.64 -2.58
CA PHE A 562 12.16 -14.23 -1.66
C PHE A 562 13.01 -13.05 -2.17
N PRO A 563 13.44 -12.12 -1.30
CA PRO A 563 13.14 -11.95 0.12
C PRO A 563 11.91 -11.07 0.39
N LEU A 564 11.00 -10.90 -0.57
CA LEU A 564 9.74 -10.18 -0.33
C LEU A 564 9.02 -10.79 0.88
N THR A 565 8.89 -12.14 0.89
CA THR A 565 8.42 -12.90 2.04
C THR A 565 9.52 -13.77 2.64
N ASP A 566 9.35 -14.14 3.90
CA ASP A 566 10.21 -15.12 4.57
C ASP A 566 10.05 -16.52 3.97
N ARG A 567 11.13 -17.31 3.98
CA ARG A 567 11.15 -18.65 3.39
C ARG A 567 10.33 -19.64 4.19
N ASN A 568 9.48 -20.41 3.52
CA ASN A 568 8.89 -21.61 4.11
C ASN A 568 9.92 -22.76 4.13
N PRO A 569 10.17 -23.42 5.28
CA PRO A 569 11.08 -24.54 5.38
C PRO A 569 10.60 -25.82 4.66
N GLN A 570 9.37 -25.88 4.15
CA GLN A 570 8.65 -27.05 3.64
C GLN A 570 8.37 -28.09 4.73
N THR A 571 8.64 -27.75 5.98
CA THR A 571 8.32 -28.54 7.18
C THR A 571 7.46 -27.71 8.13
N PHE A 572 6.47 -28.37 8.73
CA PHE A 572 5.60 -27.73 9.72
C PHE A 572 6.39 -27.44 11.00
N THR A 573 6.79 -26.19 11.15
CA THR A 573 7.60 -25.72 12.28
C THR A 573 7.26 -24.27 12.63
N ASP A 574 7.84 -23.78 13.72
CA ASP A 574 7.89 -22.38 14.07
C ASP A 574 8.96 -21.69 13.21
N ILE A 575 8.53 -21.10 12.08
CA ILE A 575 9.42 -20.58 11.03
C ILE A 575 10.44 -19.56 11.55
N PRO A 576 10.10 -18.58 12.40
CA PRO A 576 11.09 -17.65 12.94
C PRO A 576 12.23 -18.31 13.72
N ASN A 577 11.97 -19.47 14.32
CA ASN A 577 12.93 -20.27 15.07
C ASN A 577 13.47 -21.49 14.30
N ALA A 578 13.15 -21.61 13.01
CA ALA A 578 13.55 -22.76 12.20
C ALA A 578 15.08 -22.88 12.09
N LYS A 579 15.57 -24.10 12.26
CA LYS A 579 16.99 -24.43 12.13
C LYS A 579 17.34 -24.75 10.68
N PRO A 580 18.59 -24.65 10.27
CA PRO A 580 19.00 -25.02 8.91
C PRO A 580 18.55 -26.44 8.48
N SER A 581 18.45 -27.39 9.42
CA SER A 581 17.99 -28.75 9.16
C SER A 581 16.50 -28.87 8.85
N ASP A 582 15.71 -27.86 9.17
CA ASP A 582 14.25 -27.85 8.95
C ASP A 582 13.92 -27.46 7.50
N PHE A 583 14.86 -26.79 6.82
CA PHE A 583 14.72 -26.36 5.43
C PHE A 583 15.08 -27.50 4.49
N VAL A 584 14.06 -28.15 3.91
CA VAL A 584 14.24 -29.31 3.03
C VAL A 584 13.48 -29.09 1.72
N PRO A 585 14.02 -29.56 0.58
CA PRO A 585 13.26 -29.52 -0.67
C PRO A 585 11.99 -30.36 -0.57
N ALA A 586 10.89 -29.88 -1.17
CA ALA A 586 9.65 -30.63 -1.29
C ALA A 586 9.11 -30.60 -2.71
N THR A 587 8.42 -31.67 -3.10
CA THR A 587 7.69 -31.74 -4.37
C THR A 587 6.27 -31.25 -4.16
N GLU A 588 5.92 -30.21 -4.91
CA GLU A 588 4.60 -29.58 -4.92
C GLU A 588 3.83 -30.03 -6.16
N LYS A 589 2.53 -30.28 -5.99
CA LYS A 589 1.64 -30.62 -7.10
C LYS A 589 0.46 -29.66 -7.13
N ILE A 590 0.14 -29.20 -8.33
CA ILE A 590 -1.04 -28.36 -8.61
C ILE A 590 -1.98 -29.19 -9.49
N TYR A 591 -3.16 -29.51 -8.95
CA TYR A 591 -4.13 -30.40 -9.61
C TYR A 591 -5.08 -29.59 -10.50
N HIS A 592 -5.41 -30.11 -11.67
CA HIS A 592 -6.28 -29.45 -12.65
C HIS A 592 -7.23 -30.41 -13.39
N SER A 593 -7.50 -31.58 -12.81
CA SER A 593 -8.47 -32.53 -13.38
C SER A 593 -9.92 -32.11 -13.11
N SER A 594 -10.87 -32.79 -13.73
CA SER A 594 -12.30 -32.56 -13.47
C SER A 594 -12.75 -32.83 -12.04
N ARG A 595 -11.95 -33.56 -11.24
CA ARG A 595 -12.22 -33.87 -9.83
C ARG A 595 -11.59 -32.83 -8.90
N THR A 596 -10.51 -32.20 -9.33
CA THR A 596 -9.70 -31.25 -8.58
C THR A 596 -9.38 -30.05 -9.46
N PRO A 597 -10.40 -29.25 -9.84
CA PRO A 597 -10.28 -28.20 -10.86
C PRO A 597 -9.74 -26.91 -10.27
N SER A 598 -8.42 -26.80 -10.14
CA SER A 598 -7.80 -25.52 -9.73
C SER A 598 -8.18 -24.38 -10.65
N SER A 599 -8.45 -23.23 -10.08
CA SER A 599 -8.95 -22.06 -10.81
C SER A 599 -8.64 -20.76 -10.07
N ILE A 600 -8.79 -19.64 -10.76
CA ILE A 600 -8.97 -18.33 -10.13
C ILE A 600 -10.37 -17.79 -10.43
N GLU A 601 -10.98 -17.12 -9.45
CA GLU A 601 -12.27 -16.47 -9.56
C GLU A 601 -12.08 -14.96 -9.50
N PHE A 602 -12.77 -14.20 -10.35
CA PHE A 602 -12.71 -12.74 -10.38
C PHE A 602 -13.98 -12.15 -11.00
N GLY A 603 -14.16 -10.84 -10.82
CA GLY A 603 -15.24 -10.11 -11.46
C GLY A 603 -14.77 -9.44 -12.74
N VAL A 604 -15.56 -9.57 -13.83
CA VAL A 604 -15.33 -8.88 -15.09
C VAL A 604 -16.36 -7.76 -15.23
N GLU A 605 -15.91 -6.55 -15.54
CA GLU A 605 -16.83 -5.47 -15.90
C GLU A 605 -17.63 -5.85 -17.15
N PRO A 606 -18.95 -5.63 -17.15
CA PRO A 606 -19.72 -5.78 -18.38
C PRO A 606 -19.15 -4.85 -19.46
N THR A 607 -18.89 -5.37 -20.64
CA THR A 607 -18.48 -4.55 -21.80
C THR A 607 -19.52 -3.47 -21.98
N ALA A 608 -19.16 -2.21 -21.77
CA ALA A 608 -20.10 -1.10 -21.83
C ALA A 608 -20.75 -1.05 -23.20
N LEU A 609 -22.08 -1.11 -23.24
CA LEU A 609 -22.80 -0.54 -24.39
C LEU A 609 -22.37 0.93 -24.52
N PRO A 610 -22.08 1.45 -25.72
CA PRO A 610 -21.46 2.76 -25.90
C PRO A 610 -22.41 3.89 -25.50
N ASN A 611 -22.38 4.29 -24.23
CA ASN A 611 -23.04 5.49 -23.70
C ASN A 611 -22.48 5.84 -22.32
N HIS A 612 -21.20 6.23 -22.25
CA HIS A 612 -20.71 7.08 -21.15
C HIS A 612 -19.77 8.14 -21.73
N GLU A 613 -20.14 9.38 -21.52
CA GLU A 613 -19.35 10.55 -21.90
C GLU A 613 -17.95 10.46 -21.28
N THR A 614 -16.96 10.37 -22.12
CA THR A 614 -15.55 10.48 -21.74
C THR A 614 -15.33 11.91 -21.23
N VAL A 615 -15.05 12.05 -19.93
CA VAL A 615 -14.62 13.34 -19.38
C VAL A 615 -13.20 13.61 -19.88
N THR A 616 -13.11 14.28 -21.04
CA THR A 616 -11.85 14.84 -21.50
C THR A 616 -11.53 16.05 -20.64
N SER A 617 -10.42 16.02 -19.92
CA SER A 617 -9.84 17.18 -19.23
C SER A 617 -9.62 18.33 -20.22
N ARG A 618 -10.25 19.46 -19.98
CA ARG A 618 -9.89 20.76 -20.54
C ARG A 618 -9.09 21.56 -19.54
#